data_5df8f004ff3c38930714ead98925d8cf
#
_entry.id   5df8f004ff3c38930714ead98925d8cf
#
_cell.length_a   1.000
_cell.length_b   1.000
_cell.length_c   1.000
_cell.angle_alpha   90.00
_cell.angle_beta   90.00
_cell.angle_gamma   90.00
#
_symmetry.space_group_name_H-M   'P 1'
#
loop_
_entity.id
_entity.type
_entity.pdbx_description
1 polymer ?
#
loop_
_entity_poly.entity_id
_entity_poly.type
_entity_poly.pdbx_seq_one_letter_code
_entity_poly.pdbx_strand_id
1 'polypeptide(L)'
;LVGSEMCIRDSIYSLELFHGPTLAFKDVGGRFMARLLGYFIRKEGKKQVNVLVATSGDTGSAVAHGFHNVPGVEVVVLYPEGKISRLQECQMTALGGNIHPLRVAGTFDDCQRLVKELFADAPFRKRRRVTSANSINLLRWIPQAFYYFYGYCQWRQATGGDRPVVVVPSGNYGNLAAGMLARRMGLPLGGFVAASNVN
;
A
#
# COMPACT_ATOMS: atom_id res chain seq x y z
N LEU A 1 -3.88 -11.97 6.83
CA LEU A 1 -4.92 -11.08 7.44
C LEU A 1 -5.29 -11.62 8.83
N VAL A 2 -4.31 -11.68 9.72
CA VAL A 2 -4.56 -12.03 11.13
C VAL A 2 -5.09 -10.77 11.80
N GLY A 3 -6.32 -10.80 12.31
CA GLY A 3 -6.88 -9.76 13.15
C GLY A 3 -7.77 -8.72 12.45
N SER A 4 -8.36 -9.00 11.30
CA SER A 4 -9.44 -8.15 10.80
C SER A 4 -10.73 -8.52 11.53
N GLU A 5 -11.16 -7.65 12.43
CA GLU A 5 -12.45 -7.78 13.13
C GLU A 5 -13.55 -7.02 12.39
N MET A 6 -14.79 -7.48 12.53
CA MET A 6 -15.97 -6.73 12.09
C MET A 6 -16.74 -6.25 13.31
N CYS A 7 -16.78 -4.95 13.51
CA CYS A 7 -17.61 -4.32 14.52
C CYS A 7 -18.99 -4.02 13.95
N ILE A 8 -20.04 -4.28 14.74
CA ILE A 8 -21.45 -4.14 14.31
C ILE A 8 -22.11 -3.03 15.13
N ARG A 9 -22.68 -2.05 14.43
CA ARG A 9 -23.63 -1.11 15.02
C ARG A 9 -24.67 -0.75 13.97
N ASP A 10 -25.97 -0.90 14.30
CA ASP A 10 -27.09 -0.46 13.48
C ASP A 10 -27.02 -0.90 11.99
N SER A 11 -26.67 -2.16 11.73
CA SER A 11 -26.46 -2.71 10.37
C SER A 11 -25.25 -2.12 9.63
N ILE A 12 -24.38 -1.40 10.31
CA ILE A 12 -23.08 -0.94 9.79
C ILE A 12 -22.01 -1.88 10.30
N TYR A 13 -21.19 -2.37 9.36
CA TYR A 13 -20.10 -3.30 9.65
C TYR A 13 -18.77 -2.64 9.27
N SER A 14 -17.80 -2.67 10.18
CA SER A 14 -16.46 -2.16 9.94
C SER A 14 -15.49 -3.31 9.71
N LEU A 15 -14.86 -3.34 8.53
CA LEU A 15 -13.72 -4.21 8.28
C LEU A 15 -12.44 -3.51 8.72
N GLU A 16 -11.91 -3.92 9.84
CA GLU A 16 -10.72 -3.33 10.44
C GLU A 16 -9.45 -3.86 9.76
N LEU A 17 -8.69 -2.98 9.13
CA LEU A 17 -7.48 -3.32 8.38
C LEU A 17 -6.19 -2.73 8.99
N PHE A 18 -6.27 -2.24 10.23
CA PHE A 18 -5.17 -1.59 10.94
C PHE A 18 -4.39 -2.51 11.89
N HIS A 19 -4.61 -3.82 11.83
CA HIS A 19 -3.90 -4.79 12.69
C HIS A 19 -2.53 -5.23 12.14
N GLY A 20 -2.04 -4.59 11.10
CA GLY A 20 -0.70 -4.81 10.56
C GLY A 20 0.39 -4.01 11.31
N PRO A 21 1.67 -4.22 10.96
CA PRO A 21 2.81 -3.62 11.67
C PRO A 21 2.84 -2.09 11.60
N THR A 22 2.23 -1.48 10.58
CA THR A 22 2.20 -0.02 10.45
C THR A 22 0.83 0.58 10.74
N LEU A 23 -0.11 -0.23 11.23
CA LEU A 23 -1.48 0.17 11.57
C LEU A 23 -2.24 0.76 10.36
N ALA A 24 -1.87 0.37 9.16
CA ALA A 24 -2.47 0.84 7.92
C ALA A 24 -2.90 -0.32 7.01
N PHE A 25 -4.04 -0.20 6.35
CA PHE A 25 -4.52 -1.19 5.38
C PHE A 25 -3.51 -1.43 4.23
N LYS A 26 -2.60 -0.50 4.03
CA LYS A 26 -1.55 -0.56 2.99
C LYS A 26 -0.51 -1.64 3.26
N ASP A 27 -0.43 -2.18 4.48
CA ASP A 27 0.43 -3.31 4.83
C ASP A 27 0.16 -4.54 3.94
N VAL A 28 -1.09 -4.79 3.59
CA VAL A 28 -1.48 -5.90 2.70
C VAL A 28 -0.75 -5.79 1.35
N GLY A 29 -0.86 -4.65 0.70
CA GLY A 29 -0.22 -4.41 -0.59
C GLY A 29 1.32 -4.33 -0.50
N GLY A 30 1.85 -3.71 0.55
CA GLY A 30 3.30 -3.58 0.77
C GLY A 30 3.96 -4.95 0.96
N ARG A 31 3.42 -5.77 1.84
CA ARG A 31 3.94 -7.11 2.14
C ARG A 31 3.80 -8.08 0.97
N PHE A 32 2.65 -8.03 0.26
CA PHE A 32 2.46 -8.88 -0.92
C PHE A 32 3.47 -8.54 -2.02
N MET A 33 3.60 -7.27 -2.37
CA MET A 33 4.56 -6.83 -3.38
C MET A 33 5.99 -7.22 -3.01
N ALA A 34 6.39 -7.05 -1.74
CA ALA A 34 7.71 -7.39 -1.25
C ALA A 34 8.01 -8.89 -1.40
N ARG A 35 7.05 -9.75 -1.01
CA ARG A 35 7.18 -11.20 -1.14
C ARG A 35 7.29 -11.65 -2.59
N LEU A 36 6.45 -11.07 -3.45
CA LEU A 36 6.43 -11.41 -4.87
C LEU A 36 7.70 -10.95 -5.58
N LEU A 37 8.15 -9.71 -5.33
CA LEU A 37 9.40 -9.20 -5.89
C LEU A 37 10.61 -10.02 -5.43
N GLY A 38 10.70 -10.33 -4.13
CA GLY A 38 11.75 -11.19 -3.60
C GLY A 38 11.75 -12.60 -4.21
N TYR A 39 10.58 -13.17 -4.47
CA TYR A 39 10.46 -14.45 -5.17
C TYR A 39 11.05 -14.37 -6.59
N PHE A 40 10.69 -13.37 -7.38
CA PHE A 40 11.18 -13.23 -8.74
C PHE A 40 12.68 -12.91 -8.81
N ILE A 41 13.20 -12.11 -7.89
CA ILE A 41 14.63 -11.82 -7.78
C ILE A 41 15.41 -13.14 -7.59
N ARG A 42 14.98 -13.97 -6.65
CA ARG A 42 15.62 -15.28 -6.40
C ARG A 42 15.48 -16.22 -7.59
N LYS A 43 14.28 -16.33 -8.17
CA LYS A 43 14.00 -17.23 -9.30
C LYS A 43 14.82 -16.89 -10.54
N GLU A 44 15.00 -15.61 -10.80
CA GLU A 44 15.70 -15.15 -12.00
C GLU A 44 17.19 -14.94 -11.79
N GLY A 45 17.72 -15.17 -10.58
CA GLY A 45 19.12 -14.92 -10.23
C GLY A 45 19.55 -13.48 -10.49
N LYS A 46 18.59 -12.53 -10.42
CA LYS A 46 18.81 -11.13 -10.83
C LYS A 46 19.53 -10.32 -9.78
N LYS A 47 20.22 -9.30 -10.28
CA LYS A 47 20.89 -8.30 -9.47
C LYS A 47 19.87 -7.43 -8.73
N GLN A 48 20.33 -6.75 -7.72
CA GLN A 48 19.65 -5.79 -6.87
C GLN A 48 18.61 -4.91 -7.60
N VAL A 49 17.45 -4.74 -6.99
CA VAL A 49 16.36 -3.86 -7.44
C VAL A 49 16.17 -2.74 -6.44
N ASN A 50 16.05 -1.51 -6.91
CA ASN A 50 15.78 -0.34 -6.10
C ASN A 50 14.28 -0.02 -6.18
N VAL A 51 13.63 0.00 -5.04
CA VAL A 51 12.23 0.39 -4.89
C VAL A 51 12.18 1.85 -4.48
N LEU A 52 11.60 2.69 -5.33
CA LEU A 52 11.43 4.12 -5.04
C LEU A 52 9.98 4.37 -4.61
N VAL A 53 9.82 5.10 -3.52
CA VAL A 53 8.50 5.48 -3.03
C VAL A 53 8.49 6.92 -2.52
N ALA A 54 7.56 7.74 -3.01
CA ALA A 54 7.22 9.01 -2.40
C ALA A 54 6.03 8.79 -1.46
N THR A 55 6.06 9.36 -0.27
CA THR A 55 5.03 9.16 0.73
C THR A 55 4.63 10.42 1.47
N SER A 56 3.37 10.47 1.86
CA SER A 56 2.84 11.41 2.86
C SER A 56 2.64 10.75 4.24
N GLY A 57 3.24 9.55 4.44
CA GLY A 57 3.20 8.82 5.71
C GLY A 57 2.97 7.32 5.52
N ASP A 58 1.72 6.85 5.52
CA ASP A 58 1.33 5.43 5.57
C ASP A 58 1.93 4.55 4.47
N THR A 59 2.01 5.06 3.24
CA THR A 59 2.57 4.27 2.13
C THR A 59 4.03 3.96 2.36
N GLY A 60 4.81 4.94 2.80
CA GLY A 60 6.23 4.77 3.10
C GLY A 60 6.44 3.77 4.23
N SER A 61 5.69 3.92 5.33
CA SER A 61 5.74 3.01 6.47
C SER A 61 5.42 1.57 6.06
N ALA A 62 4.31 1.35 5.34
CA ALA A 62 3.90 0.02 4.88
C ALA A 62 4.90 -0.62 3.90
N VAL A 63 5.49 0.19 3.00
CA VAL A 63 6.53 -0.27 2.06
C VAL A 63 7.81 -0.60 2.82
N ALA A 64 8.28 0.29 3.68
CA ALA A 64 9.48 0.09 4.47
C ALA A 64 9.40 -1.22 5.29
N HIS A 65 8.32 -1.41 6.04
CA HIS A 65 8.10 -2.66 6.79
C HIS A 65 7.95 -3.89 5.90
N GLY A 66 7.22 -3.78 4.79
CA GLY A 66 7.01 -4.90 3.87
C GLY A 66 8.29 -5.39 3.23
N PHE A 67 9.19 -4.48 2.87
CA PHE A 67 10.45 -4.78 2.20
C PHE A 67 11.67 -4.90 3.12
N HIS A 68 11.52 -4.62 4.42
CA HIS A 68 12.62 -4.74 5.36
C HIS A 68 13.26 -6.12 5.32
N ASN A 69 14.57 -6.15 5.14
CA ASN A 69 15.38 -7.37 5.03
C ASN A 69 15.00 -8.32 3.87
N VAL A 70 14.36 -7.81 2.81
CA VAL A 70 14.13 -8.61 1.58
C VAL A 70 15.43 -8.65 0.78
N PRO A 71 16.04 -9.83 0.59
CA PRO A 71 17.31 -9.95 -0.11
C PRO A 71 17.24 -9.43 -1.55
N GLY A 72 18.25 -8.65 -1.95
CA GLY A 72 18.36 -8.08 -3.30
C GLY A 72 17.43 -6.89 -3.58
N VAL A 73 16.81 -6.33 -2.54
CA VAL A 73 15.99 -5.12 -2.65
C VAL A 73 16.57 -4.01 -1.79
N GLU A 74 16.72 -2.83 -2.36
CA GLU A 74 16.97 -1.56 -1.64
C GLU A 74 15.74 -0.68 -1.78
N VAL A 75 15.33 -0.05 -0.71
CA VAL A 75 14.14 0.81 -0.67
C VAL A 75 14.53 2.23 -0.33
N VAL A 76 14.23 3.15 -1.23
CA VAL A 76 14.41 4.59 -0.99
C VAL A 76 13.04 5.22 -0.78
N VAL A 77 12.82 5.76 0.42
CA VAL A 77 11.56 6.39 0.82
C VAL A 77 11.75 7.90 0.91
N LEU A 78 11.13 8.64 0.00
CA LEU A 78 11.14 10.10 0.01
C LEU A 78 9.90 10.61 0.77
N TYR A 79 10.11 11.45 1.77
CA TYR A 79 9.02 12.04 2.54
C TYR A 79 9.27 13.51 2.85
N PRO A 80 8.21 14.35 2.93
CA PRO A 80 8.36 15.79 3.17
C PRO A 80 8.71 16.06 4.62
N GLU A 81 9.71 16.90 4.84
CA GLU A 81 10.18 17.30 6.17
C GLU A 81 9.05 17.98 6.98
N GLY A 82 8.84 17.51 8.20
CA GLY A 82 7.88 18.08 9.14
C GLY A 82 6.40 17.97 8.73
N LYS A 83 6.07 17.23 7.65
CA LYS A 83 4.70 17.11 7.12
C LYS A 83 4.11 15.71 7.22
N ILE A 84 4.75 14.83 7.97
CA ILE A 84 4.23 13.51 8.37
C ILE A 84 4.22 13.40 9.88
N SER A 85 3.43 12.50 10.43
CA SER A 85 3.42 12.30 11.87
C SER A 85 4.74 11.69 12.37
N ARG A 86 5.11 12.02 13.61
CA ARG A 86 6.32 11.46 14.25
C ARG A 86 6.30 9.92 14.27
N LEU A 87 5.12 9.34 14.46
CA LEU A 87 4.96 7.87 14.43
C LEU A 87 5.31 7.31 13.05
N GLN A 88 4.77 7.88 11.99
CA GLN A 88 5.05 7.44 10.61
C GLN A 88 6.53 7.63 10.25
N GLU A 89 7.14 8.73 10.68
CA GLU A 89 8.57 8.95 10.49
C GLU A 89 9.39 7.87 11.20
N CYS A 90 9.11 7.61 12.48
CA CYS A 90 9.78 6.56 13.24
C CYS A 90 9.61 5.17 12.62
N GLN A 91 8.43 4.84 12.11
CA GLN A 91 8.18 3.57 11.43
C GLN A 91 9.06 3.34 10.20
N MET A 92 9.58 4.39 9.59
CA MET A 92 10.49 4.29 8.44
C MET A 92 11.95 4.39 8.85
N THR A 93 12.28 5.34 9.74
CA THR A 93 13.65 5.69 10.07
C THR A 93 14.32 4.73 11.08
N ALA A 94 13.54 4.01 11.88
CA ALA A 94 14.05 3.09 12.87
C ALA A 94 14.43 1.70 12.31
N LEU A 95 14.07 1.38 11.06
CA LEU A 95 14.28 0.04 10.52
C LEU A 95 15.73 -0.25 10.15
N GLY A 96 16.43 0.69 9.52
CA GLY A 96 17.79 0.47 9.03
C GLY A 96 17.86 -0.58 7.91
N GLY A 97 19.00 -1.26 7.80
CA GLY A 97 19.23 -2.30 6.80
C GLY A 97 19.10 -1.77 5.36
N ASN A 98 18.26 -2.40 4.58
CA ASN A 98 17.99 -2.06 3.19
C ASN A 98 16.94 -0.92 2.99
N ILE A 99 16.57 -0.23 4.06
CA ILE A 99 15.61 0.88 4.03
C ILE A 99 16.34 2.21 4.18
N HIS A 100 16.18 3.09 3.18
CA HIS A 100 16.84 4.38 3.09
C HIS A 100 15.80 5.52 3.07
N PRO A 101 15.34 5.99 4.22
CA PRO A 101 14.43 7.12 4.29
C PRO A 101 15.19 8.43 4.00
N LEU A 102 14.66 9.21 3.05
CA LEU A 102 15.21 10.51 2.67
C LEU A 102 14.20 11.61 2.96
N ARG A 103 14.58 12.51 3.82
CA ARG A 103 13.83 13.72 4.15
C ARG A 103 14.02 14.76 3.06
N VAL A 104 12.93 15.27 2.52
CA VAL A 104 12.92 16.27 1.45
C VAL A 104 12.41 17.59 2.01
N ALA A 105 13.19 18.66 1.86
CA ALA A 105 12.77 20.01 2.19
C ALA A 105 11.79 20.49 1.11
N GLY A 106 10.49 20.17 1.30
CA GLY A 106 9.44 20.44 0.31
C GLY A 106 8.09 19.85 0.69
N THR A 107 7.32 19.56 -0.33
CA THR A 107 5.98 18.98 -0.21
C THR A 107 5.97 17.51 -0.62
N PHE A 108 4.84 16.83 -0.44
CA PHE A 108 4.65 15.48 -0.98
C PHE A 108 4.73 15.47 -2.52
N ASP A 109 4.26 16.52 -3.18
CA ASP A 109 4.34 16.65 -4.63
C ASP A 109 5.79 16.79 -5.10
N ASP A 110 6.65 17.46 -4.33
CA ASP A 110 8.09 17.50 -4.62
C ASP A 110 8.73 16.11 -4.52
N CYS A 111 8.36 15.32 -3.50
CA CYS A 111 8.80 13.94 -3.40
C CYS A 111 8.37 13.11 -4.61
N GLN A 112 7.12 13.27 -5.05
CA GLN A 112 6.60 12.58 -6.23
C GLN A 112 7.30 13.04 -7.52
N ARG A 113 7.58 14.32 -7.66
CA ARG A 113 8.29 14.90 -8.80
C ARG A 113 9.69 14.30 -8.91
N LEU A 114 10.44 14.26 -7.80
CA LEU A 114 11.79 13.66 -7.77
C LEU A 114 11.77 12.19 -8.19
N VAL A 115 10.82 11.42 -7.71
CA VAL A 115 10.66 10.01 -8.12
C VAL A 115 10.36 9.90 -9.61
N LYS A 116 9.47 10.76 -10.16
CA LYS A 116 9.15 10.78 -11.59
C LYS A 116 10.36 11.16 -12.44
N GLU A 117 11.13 12.14 -12.01
CA GLU A 117 12.38 12.56 -12.69
C GLU A 117 13.40 11.41 -12.75
N LEU A 118 13.60 10.68 -11.64
CA LEU A 118 14.47 9.49 -11.63
C LEU A 118 13.97 8.39 -12.58
N PHE A 119 12.64 8.20 -12.68
CA PHE A 119 12.08 7.27 -13.65
C PHE A 119 12.21 7.76 -15.11
N ALA A 120 12.25 9.06 -15.35
CA ALA A 120 12.46 9.62 -16.68
C ALA A 120 13.93 9.58 -17.11
N ASP A 121 14.88 9.57 -16.17
CA ASP A 121 16.32 9.54 -16.42
C ASP A 121 16.76 8.21 -17.03
N ALA A 122 17.00 8.21 -18.34
CA ALA A 122 17.43 7.02 -19.08
C ALA A 122 18.83 6.51 -18.66
N PRO A 123 19.85 7.36 -18.45
CA PRO A 123 21.14 6.97 -17.89
C PRO A 123 21.03 6.29 -16.52
N PHE A 124 20.20 6.79 -15.63
CA PHE A 124 19.96 6.19 -14.33
C PHE A 124 19.34 4.80 -14.46
N ARG A 125 18.27 4.64 -15.27
CA ARG A 125 17.60 3.35 -15.50
C ARG A 125 18.49 2.29 -16.18
N LYS A 126 19.47 2.71 -16.98
CA LYS A 126 20.45 1.78 -17.55
C LYS A 126 21.40 1.22 -16.50
N ARG A 127 21.76 2.02 -15.49
CA ARG A 127 22.70 1.64 -14.42
C ARG A 127 22.00 0.94 -13.24
N ARG A 128 20.74 1.22 -13.00
CA ARG A 128 19.99 0.74 -11.84
C ARG A 128 18.66 0.16 -12.28
N ARG A 129 18.31 -0.98 -11.73
CA ARG A 129 16.94 -1.52 -11.85
C ARG A 129 16.08 -0.81 -10.82
N VAL A 130 15.06 -0.12 -11.29
CA VAL A 130 14.16 0.65 -10.44
C VAL A 130 12.71 0.23 -10.64
N THR A 131 11.95 0.23 -9.57
CA THR A 131 10.50 0.07 -9.58
C THR A 131 9.88 1.03 -8.58
N SER A 132 8.61 1.37 -8.77
CA SER A 132 7.87 2.17 -7.79
C SER A 132 7.03 1.29 -6.90
N ALA A 133 6.96 1.65 -5.61
CA ALA A 133 6.00 1.07 -4.68
C ALA A 133 4.81 2.00 -4.37
N ASN A 134 4.58 3.03 -5.16
CA ASN A 134 3.36 3.84 -5.09
C ASN A 134 2.16 3.11 -5.72
N SER A 135 0.96 3.65 -5.53
CA SER A 135 -0.30 3.05 -6.00
C SER A 135 -0.47 2.96 -7.52
N ILE A 136 0.42 3.56 -8.31
CA ILE A 136 0.50 3.33 -9.75
C ILE A 136 0.96 1.90 -10.09
N ASN A 137 1.60 1.21 -9.15
CA ASN A 137 2.02 -0.18 -9.33
C ASN A 137 0.89 -1.13 -8.94
N LEU A 138 0.43 -1.91 -9.92
CA LEU A 138 -0.66 -2.87 -9.74
C LEU A 138 -0.42 -3.86 -8.60
N LEU A 139 0.83 -4.27 -8.37
CA LEU A 139 1.20 -5.18 -7.29
C LEU A 139 0.96 -4.61 -5.88
N ARG A 140 0.71 -3.30 -5.79
CA ARG A 140 0.34 -2.64 -4.54
C ARG A 140 -1.15 -2.69 -4.26
N TRP A 141 -2.02 -2.57 -5.25
CA TRP A 141 -3.46 -2.50 -5.00
C TRP A 141 -4.23 -3.76 -5.40
N ILE A 142 -3.76 -4.56 -6.38
CA ILE A 142 -4.40 -5.85 -6.69
C ILE A 142 -4.61 -6.72 -5.46
N PRO A 143 -3.59 -6.95 -4.58
CA PRO A 143 -3.77 -7.78 -3.39
C PRO A 143 -4.75 -7.18 -2.37
N GLN A 144 -5.07 -5.91 -2.48
CA GLN A 144 -6.10 -5.28 -1.67
C GLN A 144 -7.50 -5.79 -2.05
N ALA A 145 -7.69 -6.36 -3.22
CA ALA A 145 -8.95 -7.05 -3.55
C ALA A 145 -9.26 -8.20 -2.58
N PHE A 146 -8.23 -8.84 -2.01
CA PHE A 146 -8.41 -9.99 -1.12
C PHE A 146 -9.21 -9.67 0.13
N TYR A 147 -9.03 -8.51 0.73
CA TYR A 147 -9.81 -8.16 1.91
C TYR A 147 -11.28 -7.82 1.57
N TYR A 148 -11.61 -7.45 0.34
CA TYR A 148 -13.02 -7.34 -0.09
C TYR A 148 -13.70 -8.70 -0.14
N PHE A 149 -13.03 -9.72 -0.71
CA PHE A 149 -13.56 -11.09 -0.68
C PHE A 149 -13.70 -11.59 0.75
N TYR A 150 -12.68 -11.39 1.58
CA TYR A 150 -12.72 -11.78 2.98
C TYR A 150 -13.84 -11.08 3.75
N GLY A 151 -13.91 -9.75 3.66
CA GLY A 151 -14.95 -8.96 4.34
C GLY A 151 -16.35 -9.33 3.87
N TYR A 152 -16.54 -9.56 2.57
CA TYR A 152 -17.82 -10.03 2.04
C TYR A 152 -18.23 -11.39 2.64
N CYS A 153 -17.31 -12.36 2.70
CA CYS A 153 -17.59 -13.67 3.28
C CYS A 153 -18.01 -13.56 4.75
N GLN A 154 -17.28 -12.77 5.54
CA GLN A 154 -17.61 -12.53 6.95
C GLN A 154 -18.98 -11.85 7.10
N TRP A 155 -19.22 -10.80 6.33
CA TRP A 155 -20.48 -10.06 6.36
C TRP A 155 -21.66 -10.95 5.96
N ARG A 156 -21.52 -11.73 4.89
CA ARG A 156 -22.58 -12.66 4.44
C ARG A 156 -22.87 -13.73 5.47
N GLN A 157 -21.84 -14.27 6.13
CA GLN A 157 -22.01 -15.24 7.20
C GLN A 157 -22.76 -14.67 8.41
N ALA A 158 -22.49 -13.40 8.75
CA ALA A 158 -23.10 -12.74 9.89
C ALA A 158 -24.53 -12.27 9.62
N THR A 159 -24.89 -11.94 8.36
CA THR A 159 -26.16 -11.28 8.04
C THR A 159 -27.10 -12.12 7.18
N GLY A 160 -26.60 -13.11 6.46
CA GLY A 160 -27.33 -13.78 5.39
C GLY A 160 -27.59 -12.89 4.15
N GLY A 161 -27.06 -11.65 4.15
CA GLY A 161 -27.27 -10.69 3.08
C GLY A 161 -26.56 -11.06 1.78
N ASP A 162 -26.89 -10.35 0.68
CA ASP A 162 -26.42 -10.70 -0.65
C ASP A 162 -25.56 -9.62 -1.31
N ARG A 163 -25.90 -8.33 -1.16
CA ARG A 163 -25.27 -7.21 -1.87
C ARG A 163 -24.99 -6.02 -0.97
N PRO A 164 -23.88 -6.04 -0.19
CA PRO A 164 -23.54 -4.89 0.65
C PRO A 164 -23.10 -3.69 -0.18
N VAL A 165 -23.40 -2.49 0.30
CA VAL A 165 -22.77 -1.25 -0.14
C VAL A 165 -21.50 -1.06 0.67
N VAL A 166 -20.37 -0.79 -0.01
CA VAL A 166 -19.08 -0.63 0.64
C VAL A 166 -18.71 0.85 0.68
N VAL A 167 -18.52 1.39 1.88
CA VAL A 167 -18.00 2.74 2.09
C VAL A 167 -16.49 2.66 2.19
N VAL A 168 -15.78 3.42 1.36
CA VAL A 168 -14.32 3.40 1.27
C VAL A 168 -13.76 4.80 1.56
N PRO A 169 -13.36 5.08 2.80
CA PRO A 169 -12.65 6.31 3.13
C PRO A 169 -11.20 6.22 2.65
N SER A 170 -10.80 7.08 1.74
CA SER A 170 -9.42 7.07 1.21
C SER A 170 -9.07 8.34 0.46
N GLY A 171 -7.79 8.74 0.49
CA GLY A 171 -7.27 9.83 -0.33
C GLY A 171 -6.92 9.43 -1.76
N ASN A 172 -6.17 8.33 -1.94
CA ASN A 172 -5.62 7.92 -3.24
C ASN A 172 -6.46 6.86 -3.97
N TYR A 173 -7.51 6.37 -3.37
CA TYR A 173 -8.48 5.41 -3.91
C TYR A 173 -7.91 4.14 -4.55
N GLY A 174 -6.67 3.76 -4.24
CA GLY A 174 -6.12 2.47 -4.65
C GLY A 174 -6.89 1.28 -4.07
N ASN A 175 -7.38 1.41 -2.84
CA ASN A 175 -8.27 0.46 -2.19
C ASN A 175 -9.64 0.38 -2.86
N LEU A 176 -10.22 1.52 -3.28
CA LEU A 176 -11.47 1.52 -4.05
C LEU A 176 -11.31 0.83 -5.41
N ALA A 177 -10.21 1.12 -6.11
CA ALA A 177 -9.89 0.45 -7.37
C ALA A 177 -9.79 -1.07 -7.20
N ALA A 178 -9.21 -1.54 -6.08
CA ALA A 178 -9.17 -2.96 -5.73
C ALA A 178 -10.57 -3.54 -5.47
N GLY A 179 -11.47 -2.81 -4.82
CA GLY A 179 -12.87 -3.19 -4.65
C GLY A 179 -13.62 -3.28 -5.98
N MET A 180 -13.39 -2.32 -6.87
CA MET A 180 -13.97 -2.36 -8.22
C MET A 180 -13.47 -3.57 -9.02
N LEU A 181 -12.18 -3.92 -8.87
CA LEU A 181 -11.63 -5.13 -9.45
C LEU A 181 -12.32 -6.38 -8.87
N ALA A 182 -12.45 -6.47 -7.55
CA ALA A 182 -13.13 -7.59 -6.89
C ALA A 182 -14.57 -7.75 -7.41
N ARG A 183 -15.32 -6.65 -7.58
CA ARG A 183 -16.66 -6.67 -8.18
C ARG A 183 -16.63 -7.17 -9.62
N ARG A 184 -15.67 -6.76 -10.44
CA ARG A 184 -15.49 -7.26 -11.81
C ARG A 184 -15.12 -8.74 -11.87
N MET A 185 -14.46 -9.25 -10.84
CA MET A 185 -14.15 -10.67 -10.68
C MET A 185 -15.36 -11.50 -10.22
N GLY A 186 -16.52 -10.88 -10.03
CA GLY A 186 -17.76 -11.54 -9.66
C GLY A 186 -18.19 -11.40 -8.19
N LEU A 187 -17.45 -10.62 -7.37
CA LEU A 187 -17.88 -10.37 -6.00
C LEU A 187 -19.18 -9.54 -5.99
N PRO A 188 -20.30 -10.05 -5.41
CA PRO A 188 -21.60 -9.42 -5.51
C PRO A 188 -21.74 -8.22 -4.56
N LEU A 189 -21.13 -7.11 -4.90
CA LEU A 189 -21.24 -5.84 -4.17
C LEU A 189 -22.35 -4.97 -4.78
N GLY A 190 -23.21 -4.41 -3.94
CA GLY A 190 -24.31 -3.55 -4.34
C GLY A 190 -23.84 -2.19 -4.90
N GLY A 191 -22.80 -1.63 -4.31
CA GLY A 191 -22.24 -0.35 -4.73
C GLY A 191 -21.04 0.06 -3.89
N PHE A 192 -20.48 1.23 -4.24
CA PHE A 192 -19.40 1.88 -3.49
C PHE A 192 -19.78 3.32 -3.15
N VAL A 193 -19.39 3.76 -1.97
CA VAL A 193 -19.37 5.15 -1.57
C VAL A 193 -17.92 5.55 -1.34
N ALA A 194 -17.41 6.45 -2.15
CA ALA A 194 -16.08 7.03 -1.99
C ALA A 194 -16.17 8.22 -1.03
N ALA A 195 -15.75 8.05 0.20
CA ALA A 195 -15.72 9.12 1.18
C ALA A 195 -14.38 9.85 1.14
N SER A 196 -14.41 11.17 0.99
CA SER A 196 -13.21 12.03 0.99
C SER A 196 -13.40 13.22 1.91
N ASN A 197 -12.31 13.79 2.38
CA ASN A 197 -12.32 15.05 3.07
C ASN A 197 -12.64 16.21 2.09
N VAL A 198 -13.16 17.28 2.62
CA VAL A 198 -13.23 18.56 1.90
C VAL A 198 -11.80 19.10 1.84
N ASN A 199 -11.27 19.26 0.64
CA ASN A 199 -9.94 19.84 0.39
C ASN A 199 -10.11 21.32 -0.04
#